data_6cee503cde254af0def06fb0273a08e4
#
_entry.id   6cee503cde254af0def06fb0273a08e4
#
_cell.length_a   1.000
_cell.length_b   1.000
_cell.length_c   1.000
_cell.angle_alpha   90.00
_cell.angle_beta   90.00
_cell.angle_gamma   90.00
#
_symmetry.space_group_name_H-M   'P 1'
#
loop_
_entity.id
_entity.type
_entity.pdbx_description
1 polymer ?
#
loop_
_entity_poly.entity_id
_entity_poly.type
_entity_poly.pdbx_seq_one_letter_code
_entity_poly.pdbx_strand_id
1 'polypeptide(L)'
;MQEFLVNMLVPIITGIVYFVMAIEVIRVSKIRKFMFGEIGYQKLFTAFILFGIYFITRPLQNIIGPHPWPMIINSARQFFIMGIIAPSIFVGILHWVPGKSGAPKSSVVASYAIGILMGTIFALINSIAVDGSKIIATVGNFHLYDATWFSGDSKVQLVLVHLICQLVSPVGIILLAAAFVRHRRHTYMLGHIYTKMKTKWRYLETGLIILPGSFLLSGFFAMFGRYYTYLWCIYFVGAIIAGFFVLYSIKLAPREKPADLT
;
A
#
# COMPACT_ATOMS: atom_id res chain seq x y z
N MET A 1 -23.18 -14.96 2.32
CA MET A 1 -23.22 -13.74 1.49
C MET A 1 -22.19 -12.70 1.93
N GLN A 2 -22.05 -12.38 3.21
CA GLN A 2 -21.10 -11.37 3.72
C GLN A 2 -19.63 -11.70 3.40
N GLU A 3 -19.18 -12.95 3.62
CA GLU A 3 -17.83 -13.40 3.27
C GLU A 3 -17.52 -13.23 1.78
N PHE A 4 -18.49 -13.49 0.93
CA PHE A 4 -18.38 -13.27 -0.50
C PHE A 4 -18.17 -11.78 -0.82
N LEU A 5 -18.99 -10.90 -0.24
CA LEU A 5 -18.87 -9.46 -0.46
C LEU A 5 -17.47 -8.95 -0.08
N VAL A 6 -16.99 -9.31 1.12
CA VAL A 6 -15.72 -8.79 1.65
C VAL A 6 -14.50 -9.38 0.96
N ASN A 7 -14.52 -10.67 0.62
CA ASN A 7 -13.36 -11.33 0.01
C ASN A 7 -13.34 -11.25 -1.53
N MET A 8 -14.46 -10.91 -2.15
CA MET A 8 -14.59 -10.85 -3.61
C MET A 8 -14.88 -9.44 -4.12
N LEU A 9 -16.04 -8.89 -3.76
CA LEU A 9 -16.54 -7.67 -4.38
C LEU A 9 -15.76 -6.43 -3.92
N VAL A 10 -15.55 -6.28 -2.62
CA VAL A 10 -14.87 -5.10 -2.06
C VAL A 10 -13.43 -4.97 -2.55
N PRO A 11 -12.61 -6.03 -2.57
CA PRO A 11 -11.26 -5.95 -3.16
C PRO A 11 -11.26 -5.60 -4.65
N ILE A 12 -12.19 -6.15 -5.45
CA ILE A 12 -12.30 -5.82 -6.89
C ILE A 12 -12.61 -4.32 -7.05
N ILE A 13 -13.60 -3.81 -6.33
CA ILE A 13 -13.96 -2.38 -6.37
C ILE A 13 -12.76 -1.52 -5.98
N THR A 14 -12.06 -1.89 -4.89
CA THR A 14 -10.86 -1.18 -4.44
C THR A 14 -9.79 -1.16 -5.52
N GLY A 15 -9.55 -2.31 -6.16
CA GLY A 15 -8.58 -2.40 -7.26
C GLY A 15 -8.94 -1.54 -8.47
N ILE A 16 -10.21 -1.54 -8.88
CA ILE A 16 -10.70 -0.68 -9.97
C ILE A 16 -10.50 0.80 -9.61
N VAL A 17 -10.81 1.21 -8.38
CA VAL A 17 -10.60 2.58 -7.91
C VAL A 17 -9.13 2.97 -8.02
N TYR A 18 -8.20 2.08 -7.65
CA TYR A 18 -6.77 2.33 -7.79
C TYR A 18 -6.32 2.44 -9.24
N PHE A 19 -6.88 1.67 -10.19
CA PHE A 19 -6.59 1.86 -11.61
C PHE A 19 -7.09 3.21 -12.13
N VAL A 20 -8.30 3.63 -11.73
CA VAL A 20 -8.80 4.97 -12.08
C VAL A 20 -7.89 6.07 -11.51
N MET A 21 -7.43 5.92 -10.26
CA MET A 21 -6.47 6.84 -9.66
C MET A 21 -5.14 6.86 -10.43
N ALA A 22 -4.65 5.72 -10.90
CA ALA A 22 -3.43 5.64 -11.71
C ALA A 22 -3.58 6.42 -13.03
N ILE A 23 -4.70 6.26 -13.73
CA ILE A 23 -5.00 7.02 -14.96
C ILE A 23 -4.99 8.53 -14.67
N GLU A 24 -5.59 8.96 -13.55
CA GLU A 24 -5.59 10.38 -13.15
C GLU A 24 -4.18 10.89 -12.83
N VAL A 25 -3.30 10.07 -12.23
CA VAL A 25 -1.89 10.44 -12.01
C VAL A 25 -1.18 10.71 -13.33
N ILE A 26 -1.36 9.86 -14.35
CA ILE A 26 -0.81 10.09 -15.70
C ILE A 26 -1.37 11.39 -16.28
N ARG A 27 -2.68 11.58 -16.22
CA ARG A 27 -3.33 12.79 -16.74
C ARG A 27 -2.76 14.06 -16.13
N VAL A 28 -2.61 14.07 -14.81
CA VAL A 28 -2.01 15.21 -14.10
C VAL A 28 -0.53 15.38 -14.44
N SER A 29 0.23 14.28 -14.57
CA SER A 29 1.65 14.34 -14.92
C SER A 29 1.90 14.94 -16.29
N LYS A 30 1.07 14.62 -17.30
CA LYS A 30 1.16 15.20 -18.65
C LYS A 30 0.96 16.73 -18.64
N ILE A 31 0.10 17.22 -17.75
CA ILE A 31 -0.19 18.66 -17.62
C ILE A 31 0.92 19.39 -16.83
N ARG A 32 1.66 18.68 -15.99
CA ARG A 32 2.57 19.25 -14.97
C ARG A 32 4.01 18.78 -15.06
N LYS A 33 4.44 18.25 -16.20
CA LYS A 33 5.79 17.69 -16.43
C LYS A 33 6.94 18.57 -15.94
N PHE A 34 6.77 19.87 -15.92
CA PHE A 34 7.83 20.83 -15.62
C PHE A 34 8.08 21.10 -14.13
N MET A 35 7.18 20.69 -13.23
CA MET A 35 7.26 21.14 -11.82
C MET A 35 7.81 20.11 -10.83
N PHE A 36 7.67 18.81 -11.09
CA PHE A 36 7.89 17.76 -10.06
C PHE A 36 8.53 16.51 -10.64
N GLY A 37 9.64 16.58 -11.28
CA GLY A 37 10.41 15.42 -11.73
C GLY A 37 9.56 14.25 -12.27
N GLU A 38 9.70 13.91 -13.52
CA GLU A 38 8.96 12.83 -14.20
C GLU A 38 9.01 11.50 -13.44
N ILE A 39 10.14 11.21 -12.78
CA ILE A 39 10.40 9.98 -12.02
C ILE A 39 9.41 9.83 -10.83
N GLY A 40 9.11 10.90 -10.09
CA GLY A 40 8.16 10.85 -8.97
C GLY A 40 6.77 10.44 -9.41
N TYR A 41 6.26 11.00 -10.50
CA TYR A 41 4.94 10.64 -11.05
C TYR A 41 4.93 9.21 -11.59
N GLN A 42 5.98 8.78 -12.28
CA GLN A 42 6.10 7.41 -12.78
C GLN A 42 6.06 6.39 -11.66
N LYS A 43 6.79 6.64 -10.56
CA LYS A 43 6.81 5.75 -9.39
C LYS A 43 5.46 5.71 -8.67
N LEU A 44 4.79 6.85 -8.52
CA LEU A 44 3.44 6.91 -7.94
C LEU A 44 2.42 6.21 -8.85
N PHE A 45 2.47 6.44 -10.16
CA PHE A 45 1.65 5.71 -11.12
C PHE A 45 1.85 4.19 -11.00
N THR A 46 3.11 3.75 -10.99
CA THR A 46 3.47 2.33 -10.83
C THR A 46 2.90 1.79 -9.52
N ALA A 47 3.04 2.53 -8.41
CA ALA A 47 2.49 2.12 -7.12
C ALA A 47 0.95 1.97 -7.15
N PHE A 48 0.23 2.91 -7.79
CA PHE A 48 -1.24 2.81 -7.91
C PHE A 48 -1.67 1.63 -8.77
N ILE A 49 -0.99 1.37 -9.90
CA ILE A 49 -1.25 0.17 -10.73
C ILE A 49 -1.02 -1.12 -9.92
N LEU A 50 0.11 -1.20 -9.22
CA LEU A 50 0.45 -2.39 -8.44
C LEU A 50 -0.50 -2.59 -7.26
N PHE A 51 -0.99 -1.52 -6.62
CA PHE A 51 -2.08 -1.62 -5.64
C PHE A 51 -3.37 -2.13 -6.27
N GLY A 52 -3.73 -1.64 -7.45
CA GLY A 52 -4.88 -2.16 -8.20
C GLY A 52 -4.78 -3.67 -8.42
N ILE A 53 -3.63 -4.15 -8.90
CA ILE A 53 -3.35 -5.57 -9.08
C ILE A 53 -3.40 -6.31 -7.73
N TYR A 54 -2.77 -5.78 -6.69
CA TYR A 54 -2.76 -6.37 -5.35
C TYR A 54 -4.18 -6.59 -4.80
N PHE A 55 -5.08 -5.64 -4.99
CA PHE A 55 -6.47 -5.78 -4.55
C PHE A 55 -7.27 -6.75 -5.42
N ILE A 56 -7.16 -6.68 -6.75
CA ILE A 56 -7.88 -7.59 -7.66
C ILE A 56 -7.40 -9.04 -7.51
N THR A 57 -6.16 -9.29 -7.11
CA THR A 57 -5.66 -10.65 -6.86
C THR A 57 -6.13 -11.25 -5.54
N ARG A 58 -6.77 -10.47 -4.66
CA ARG A 58 -7.35 -11.02 -3.41
C ARG A 58 -8.43 -12.08 -3.67
N PRO A 59 -9.41 -11.87 -4.55
CA PRO A 59 -10.35 -12.90 -4.95
C PRO A 59 -9.69 -14.16 -5.48
N LEU A 60 -8.64 -14.06 -6.28
CA LEU A 60 -7.94 -15.22 -6.81
C LEU A 60 -7.39 -16.12 -5.71
N GLN A 61 -6.87 -15.54 -4.62
CA GLN A 61 -6.40 -16.29 -3.44
C GLN A 61 -7.49 -17.23 -2.90
N ASN A 62 -8.75 -16.82 -3.00
CA ASN A 62 -9.85 -17.52 -2.38
C ASN A 62 -10.58 -18.48 -3.33
N ILE A 63 -10.47 -18.30 -4.67
CA ILE A 63 -11.25 -19.05 -5.67
C ILE A 63 -10.45 -20.20 -6.29
N ILE A 64 -9.13 -20.04 -6.46
CA ILE A 64 -8.33 -20.98 -7.30
C ILE A 64 -8.40 -22.42 -6.79
N GLY A 65 -8.58 -22.63 -5.48
CA GLY A 65 -8.70 -23.98 -4.96
C GLY A 65 -8.20 -24.13 -3.52
N PRO A 66 -8.17 -25.36 -3.01
CA PRO A 66 -7.66 -25.65 -1.69
C PRO A 66 -6.14 -25.45 -1.59
N HIS A 67 -5.58 -25.78 -0.42
CA HIS A 67 -4.12 -25.77 -0.21
C HIS A 67 -3.38 -26.53 -1.34
N PRO A 68 -2.27 -26.02 -1.87
CA PRO A 68 -1.46 -24.89 -1.36
C PRO A 68 -1.80 -23.51 -1.99
N TRP A 69 -2.79 -23.38 -2.84
CA TRP A 69 -3.02 -22.18 -3.64
C TRP A 69 -3.29 -20.91 -2.83
N PRO A 70 -4.15 -20.92 -1.77
CA PRO A 70 -4.36 -19.73 -0.96
C PRO A 70 -3.08 -19.20 -0.32
N MET A 71 -2.19 -20.12 0.10
CA MET A 71 -0.89 -19.79 0.69
C MET A 71 0.05 -19.18 -0.36
N ILE A 72 0.19 -19.79 -1.54
CA ILE A 72 1.10 -19.33 -2.60
C ILE A 72 0.70 -17.93 -3.05
N ILE A 73 -0.60 -17.72 -3.34
CA ILE A 73 -1.08 -16.42 -3.83
C ILE A 73 -0.97 -15.36 -2.73
N ASN A 74 -1.26 -15.70 -1.47
CA ASN A 74 -1.06 -14.77 -0.36
C ASN A 74 0.41 -14.38 -0.22
N SER A 75 1.33 -15.33 -0.28
CA SER A 75 2.77 -15.10 -0.20
C SER A 75 3.24 -14.16 -1.32
N ALA A 76 2.81 -14.44 -2.55
CA ALA A 76 3.13 -13.58 -3.70
C ALA A 76 2.59 -12.16 -3.51
N ARG A 77 1.34 -12.01 -3.10
CA ARG A 77 0.71 -10.70 -2.86
C ARG A 77 1.44 -9.91 -1.76
N GLN A 78 1.79 -10.56 -0.67
CA GLN A 78 2.53 -9.93 0.42
C GLN A 78 3.96 -9.58 0.00
N PHE A 79 4.63 -10.43 -0.78
CA PHE A 79 5.92 -10.09 -1.38
C PHE A 79 5.82 -8.84 -2.25
N PHE A 80 4.77 -8.71 -3.07
CA PHE A 80 4.56 -7.53 -3.92
C PHE A 80 4.36 -6.25 -3.10
N ILE A 81 3.52 -6.28 -2.05
CA ILE A 81 3.28 -5.07 -1.26
C ILE A 81 4.52 -4.65 -0.48
N MET A 82 5.27 -5.61 0.07
CA MET A 82 6.47 -5.35 0.86
C MET A 82 7.66 -4.94 -0.02
N GLY A 83 7.95 -5.75 -1.06
CA GLY A 83 9.18 -5.62 -1.85
C GLY A 83 9.09 -4.60 -2.97
N ILE A 84 7.90 -4.27 -3.46
CA ILE A 84 7.75 -3.43 -4.65
C ILE A 84 6.87 -2.21 -4.38
N ILE A 85 5.64 -2.40 -3.86
CA ILE A 85 4.66 -1.31 -3.76
C ILE A 85 5.11 -0.27 -2.73
N ALA A 86 5.40 -0.67 -1.50
CA ALA A 86 5.80 0.24 -0.44
C ALA A 86 7.11 1.00 -0.77
N PRO A 87 8.19 0.34 -1.25
CA PRO A 87 9.36 1.05 -1.74
C PRO A 87 9.07 2.02 -2.90
N SER A 88 8.19 1.64 -3.84
CA SER A 88 7.83 2.51 -4.96
C SER A 88 7.11 3.78 -4.52
N ILE A 89 6.23 3.68 -3.51
CA ILE A 89 5.60 4.86 -2.89
C ILE A 89 6.67 5.75 -2.25
N PHE A 90 7.54 5.18 -1.43
CA PHE A 90 8.60 5.92 -0.74
C PHE A 90 9.51 6.64 -1.73
N VAL A 91 10.01 5.93 -2.73
CA VAL A 91 10.87 6.50 -3.78
C VAL A 91 10.11 7.56 -4.59
N GLY A 92 8.84 7.32 -4.94
CA GLY A 92 8.00 8.30 -5.61
C GLY A 92 7.87 9.59 -4.81
N ILE A 93 7.65 9.49 -3.49
CA ILE A 93 7.57 10.63 -2.59
C ILE A 93 8.91 11.37 -2.49
N LEU A 94 10.03 10.65 -2.37
CA LEU A 94 11.36 11.26 -2.33
C LEU A 94 11.68 12.07 -3.60
N HIS A 95 11.25 11.60 -4.76
CA HIS A 95 11.42 12.32 -6.02
C HIS A 95 10.39 13.42 -6.26
N TRP A 96 9.20 13.27 -5.67
CA TRP A 96 8.11 14.22 -5.88
C TRP A 96 8.18 15.42 -4.94
N VAL A 97 8.79 15.25 -3.76
CA VAL A 97 9.04 16.36 -2.82
C VAL A 97 10.27 17.14 -3.29
N PRO A 98 10.13 18.42 -3.70
CA PRO A 98 11.24 19.16 -4.28
C PRO A 98 12.43 19.30 -3.34
N GLY A 99 13.59 18.99 -3.85
CA GLY A 99 14.89 19.22 -3.25
C GLY A 99 15.96 19.12 -4.34
N LYS A 100 17.02 19.91 -4.25
CA LYS A 100 18.07 20.06 -5.30
C LYS A 100 18.78 18.76 -5.71
N SER A 101 18.60 17.65 -5.00
CA SER A 101 19.43 16.44 -5.20
C SER A 101 18.64 15.15 -5.53
N GLY A 102 17.31 15.20 -5.69
CA GLY A 102 16.53 13.95 -5.88
C GLY A 102 16.64 12.99 -4.68
N ALA A 103 16.14 11.75 -4.85
CA ALA A 103 16.28 10.72 -3.83
C ALA A 103 17.73 10.21 -3.78
N PRO A 104 18.37 10.13 -2.60
CA PRO A 104 19.67 9.51 -2.45
C PRO A 104 19.62 8.06 -2.96
N LYS A 105 20.57 7.66 -3.81
CA LYS A 105 20.62 6.29 -4.36
C LYS A 105 20.64 5.23 -3.26
N SER A 106 21.33 5.49 -2.15
CA SER A 106 21.35 4.61 -0.97
C SER A 106 19.98 4.39 -0.36
N SER A 107 19.16 5.44 -0.21
CA SER A 107 17.81 5.32 0.32
C SER A 107 16.87 4.54 -0.62
N VAL A 108 17.04 4.71 -1.93
CA VAL A 108 16.31 3.93 -2.94
C VAL A 108 16.68 2.45 -2.83
N VAL A 109 17.95 2.13 -2.87
CA VAL A 109 18.43 0.75 -2.79
C VAL A 109 18.03 0.12 -1.45
N ALA A 110 18.23 0.82 -0.33
CA ALA A 110 17.88 0.32 1.00
C ALA A 110 16.39 0.01 1.13
N SER A 111 15.51 0.88 0.62
CA SER A 111 14.06 0.65 0.71
C SER A 111 13.61 -0.61 -0.04
N TYR A 112 14.14 -0.84 -1.25
CA TYR A 112 13.84 -2.07 -2.00
C TYR A 112 14.49 -3.30 -1.37
N ALA A 113 15.73 -3.22 -0.90
CA ALA A 113 16.43 -4.32 -0.25
C ALA A 113 15.71 -4.78 1.02
N ILE A 114 15.31 -3.83 1.88
CA ILE A 114 14.52 -4.12 3.09
C ILE A 114 13.16 -4.73 2.72
N GLY A 115 12.47 -4.15 1.74
CA GLY A 115 11.17 -4.64 1.30
C GLY A 115 11.24 -6.06 0.75
N ILE A 116 12.20 -6.37 -0.12
CA ILE A 116 12.41 -7.70 -0.69
C ILE A 116 12.79 -8.70 0.42
N LEU A 117 13.69 -8.31 1.32
CA LEU A 117 14.07 -9.18 2.45
C LEU A 117 12.84 -9.52 3.31
N MET A 118 12.05 -8.53 3.71
CA MET A 118 10.83 -8.76 4.52
C MET A 118 9.81 -9.59 3.77
N GLY A 119 9.60 -9.36 2.48
CA GLY A 119 8.70 -10.14 1.65
C GLY A 119 9.15 -11.60 1.49
N THR A 120 10.44 -11.84 1.37
CA THR A 120 11.02 -13.19 1.30
C THR A 120 10.85 -13.93 2.62
N ILE A 121 11.19 -13.30 3.75
CA ILE A 121 11.00 -13.88 5.09
C ILE A 121 9.52 -14.21 5.31
N PHE A 122 8.62 -13.28 4.94
CA PHE A 122 7.17 -13.51 5.04
C PHE A 122 6.74 -14.75 4.24
N ALA A 123 7.18 -14.89 2.99
CA ALA A 123 6.83 -16.02 2.14
C ALA A 123 7.36 -17.35 2.70
N LEU A 124 8.58 -17.36 3.22
CA LEU A 124 9.17 -18.54 3.86
C LEU A 124 8.38 -18.94 5.11
N ILE A 125 8.05 -17.98 5.98
CA ILE A 125 7.27 -18.25 7.18
C ILE A 125 5.88 -18.76 6.81
N ASN A 126 5.24 -18.17 5.81
CA ASN A 126 3.94 -18.58 5.35
C ASN A 126 3.95 -20.03 4.83
N SER A 127 5.03 -20.46 4.16
CA SER A 127 5.19 -21.84 3.69
C SER A 127 5.35 -22.86 4.83
N ILE A 128 5.82 -22.42 6.00
CA ILE A 128 5.97 -23.27 7.18
C ILE A 128 4.70 -23.22 8.06
N ALA A 129 4.08 -22.04 8.17
CA ALA A 129 3.00 -21.78 9.10
C ALA A 129 1.61 -22.17 8.58
N VAL A 130 1.45 -22.34 7.27
CA VAL A 130 0.18 -22.71 6.64
C VAL A 130 0.23 -24.17 6.21
N ASP A 131 -0.53 -25.01 6.89
CA ASP A 131 -0.58 -26.47 6.67
C ASP A 131 -1.84 -26.96 5.95
N GLY A 132 -2.78 -26.05 5.68
CA GLY A 132 -4.03 -26.41 5.02
C GLY A 132 -4.85 -25.23 4.55
N SER A 133 -6.07 -25.52 4.17
CA SER A 133 -7.10 -24.53 3.81
C SER A 133 -8.46 -24.95 4.31
N LYS A 134 -9.29 -23.97 4.62
CA LYS A 134 -10.70 -24.17 5.03
C LYS A 134 -11.63 -23.47 4.04
N ILE A 135 -12.82 -24.03 3.86
CA ILE A 135 -13.90 -23.37 3.12
C ILE A 135 -14.49 -22.28 4.03
N ILE A 136 -14.45 -21.03 3.58
CA ILE A 136 -15.00 -19.89 4.33
C ILE A 136 -16.38 -19.48 3.85
N ALA A 137 -16.72 -19.79 2.59
CA ALA A 137 -18.05 -19.56 2.03
C ALA A 137 -18.30 -20.48 0.85
N THR A 138 -19.59 -20.77 0.60
CA THR A 138 -20.06 -21.50 -0.58
C THR A 138 -21.14 -20.65 -1.25
N VAL A 139 -21.02 -20.44 -2.55
CA VAL A 139 -21.99 -19.70 -3.36
C VAL A 139 -22.32 -20.55 -4.60
N GLY A 140 -23.47 -21.21 -4.59
CA GLY A 140 -23.79 -22.25 -5.59
C GLY A 140 -22.76 -23.37 -5.54
N ASN A 141 -22.12 -23.64 -6.67
CA ASN A 141 -21.07 -24.67 -6.80
C ASN A 141 -19.65 -24.14 -6.51
N PHE A 142 -19.51 -22.86 -6.17
CA PHE A 142 -18.22 -22.26 -5.90
C PHE A 142 -17.90 -22.25 -4.40
N HIS A 143 -16.71 -22.74 -4.07
CA HIS A 143 -16.18 -22.68 -2.72
C HIS A 143 -15.12 -21.59 -2.63
N LEU A 144 -15.18 -20.78 -1.58
CA LEU A 144 -14.13 -19.85 -1.22
C LEU A 144 -13.24 -20.47 -0.16
N TYR A 145 -11.94 -20.48 -0.41
CA TYR A 145 -10.94 -21.08 0.47
C TYR A 145 -10.14 -19.98 1.18
N ASP A 146 -9.72 -20.25 2.40
CA ASP A 146 -8.73 -19.44 3.13
C ASP A 146 -7.67 -20.35 3.73
N ALA A 147 -6.47 -19.81 3.93
CA ALA A 147 -5.35 -20.55 4.49
C ALA A 147 -5.60 -20.88 5.97
N THR A 148 -5.26 -22.10 6.37
CA THR A 148 -5.31 -22.53 7.77
C THR A 148 -3.90 -22.50 8.34
N TRP A 149 -3.71 -21.74 9.41
CA TRP A 149 -2.45 -21.62 10.10
C TRP A 149 -2.19 -22.84 10.99
N PHE A 150 -0.94 -23.27 11.01
CA PHE A 150 -0.45 -24.31 11.89
C PHE A 150 -0.85 -24.06 13.35
N SER A 151 -1.29 -25.11 14.04
CA SER A 151 -1.80 -25.03 15.42
C SER A 151 -0.79 -25.46 16.49
N GLY A 152 0.48 -25.70 16.12
CA GLY A 152 1.53 -26.16 17.02
C GLY A 152 2.08 -25.07 17.95
N ASP A 153 2.98 -25.47 18.85
CA ASP A 153 3.57 -24.62 19.90
C ASP A 153 4.36 -23.40 19.34
N SER A 154 4.87 -23.52 18.11
CA SER A 154 5.60 -22.44 17.43
C SER A 154 4.69 -21.38 16.79
N LYS A 155 3.37 -21.51 16.88
CA LYS A 155 2.42 -20.59 16.21
C LYS A 155 2.64 -19.14 16.63
N VAL A 156 2.87 -18.87 17.90
CA VAL A 156 3.04 -17.51 18.42
C VAL A 156 4.28 -16.86 17.84
N GLN A 157 5.40 -17.59 17.77
CA GLN A 157 6.65 -17.09 17.19
C GLN A 157 6.49 -16.80 15.70
N LEU A 158 5.84 -17.68 14.95
CA LEU A 158 5.60 -17.49 13.51
C LEU A 158 4.70 -16.28 13.24
N VAL A 159 3.63 -16.09 14.03
CA VAL A 159 2.75 -14.92 13.96
C VAL A 159 3.52 -13.64 14.29
N LEU A 160 4.40 -13.66 15.30
CA LEU A 160 5.21 -12.51 15.70
C LEU A 160 6.17 -12.10 14.58
N VAL A 161 6.90 -13.03 13.97
CA VAL A 161 7.80 -12.72 12.85
C VAL A 161 7.01 -12.21 11.64
N HIS A 162 5.84 -12.76 11.36
CA HIS A 162 4.92 -12.29 10.32
C HIS A 162 4.50 -10.83 10.55
N LEU A 163 4.16 -10.48 11.80
CA LEU A 163 3.84 -9.13 12.20
C LEU A 163 5.03 -8.18 12.05
N ILE A 164 6.23 -8.60 12.47
CA ILE A 164 7.46 -7.81 12.30
C ILE A 164 7.72 -7.50 10.83
N CYS A 165 7.60 -8.49 9.94
CA CYS A 165 7.74 -8.25 8.50
C CYS A 165 6.78 -7.17 8.01
N GLN A 166 5.52 -7.19 8.45
CA GLN A 166 4.53 -6.19 8.06
C GLN A 166 4.78 -4.82 8.69
N LEU A 167 5.26 -4.76 9.92
CA LEU A 167 5.60 -3.51 10.61
C LEU A 167 6.84 -2.84 9.99
N VAL A 168 7.83 -3.60 9.58
CA VAL A 168 9.03 -3.07 8.91
C VAL A 168 8.70 -2.68 7.47
N SER A 169 8.02 -3.54 6.73
CA SER A 169 7.54 -3.28 5.38
C SER A 169 6.20 -4.01 5.15
N PRO A 170 5.12 -3.34 4.77
CA PRO A 170 5.02 -2.00 4.15
C PRO A 170 4.81 -0.84 5.13
N VAL A 171 4.43 -1.11 6.39
CA VAL A 171 4.01 -0.05 7.33
C VAL A 171 5.15 0.94 7.58
N GLY A 172 6.33 0.46 7.99
CA GLY A 172 7.47 1.31 8.34
C GLY A 172 7.95 2.15 7.16
N ILE A 173 8.05 1.56 5.97
CA ILE A 173 8.48 2.28 4.75
C ILE A 173 7.50 3.40 4.39
N ILE A 174 6.18 3.15 4.46
CA ILE A 174 5.16 4.17 4.15
C ILE A 174 5.12 5.26 5.23
N LEU A 175 5.24 4.89 6.52
CA LEU A 175 5.33 5.87 7.60
C LEU A 175 6.61 6.72 7.50
N LEU A 176 7.72 6.14 7.05
CA LEU A 176 8.95 6.90 6.78
C LEU A 176 8.74 7.93 5.66
N ALA A 177 7.98 7.57 4.61
CA ALA A 177 7.57 8.52 3.58
C ALA A 177 6.71 9.66 4.16
N ALA A 178 5.76 9.34 5.05
CA ALA A 178 4.93 10.34 5.74
C ALA A 178 5.78 11.28 6.62
N ALA A 179 6.72 10.72 7.39
CA ALA A 179 7.64 11.49 8.22
C ALA A 179 8.52 12.44 7.37
N PHE A 180 8.99 11.97 6.22
CA PHE A 180 9.73 12.80 5.27
C PHE A 180 8.88 13.97 4.74
N VAL A 181 7.63 13.73 4.35
CA VAL A 181 6.68 14.76 3.92
C VAL A 181 6.45 15.78 5.05
N ARG A 182 6.25 15.29 6.28
CA ARG A 182 6.05 16.13 7.46
C ARG A 182 7.27 17.03 7.73
N HIS A 183 8.47 16.47 7.71
CA HIS A 183 9.71 17.22 7.89
C HIS A 183 9.85 18.31 6.83
N ARG A 184 9.66 17.98 5.56
CA ARG A 184 9.73 18.95 4.47
C ARG A 184 8.66 20.03 4.59
N ARG A 185 7.44 19.69 4.98
CA ARG A 185 6.38 20.67 5.23
C ARG A 185 6.84 21.73 6.25
N HIS A 186 7.46 21.33 7.35
CA HIS A 186 7.95 22.26 8.36
C HIS A 186 9.08 23.15 7.85
N THR A 187 10.02 22.59 7.09
CA THR A 187 11.16 23.33 6.54
C THR A 187 10.72 24.41 5.53
N TYR A 188 9.69 24.14 4.72
CA TYR A 188 9.18 25.11 3.73
C TYR A 188 8.22 26.16 4.31
N MET A 189 7.73 25.99 5.55
CA MET A 189 6.80 26.93 6.18
C MET A 189 7.44 28.24 6.64
N LEU A 190 8.74 28.36 6.64
CA LEU A 190 9.46 29.57 7.05
C LEU A 190 9.41 30.71 6.00
N GLY A 191 8.81 30.45 4.84
CA GLY A 191 8.58 31.46 3.79
C GLY A 191 7.10 31.68 3.49
N HIS A 192 6.66 32.94 3.44
CA HIS A 192 5.26 33.39 3.33
C HIS A 192 4.46 32.99 2.07
N ILE A 193 5.01 32.22 1.13
CA ILE A 193 4.45 32.08 -0.23
C ILE A 193 3.41 30.95 -0.39
N TYR A 194 3.12 30.08 0.64
CA TYR A 194 2.59 28.74 0.31
C TYR A 194 1.44 28.18 1.14
N THR A 195 0.35 28.90 1.36
CA THR A 195 -0.87 28.32 1.97
C THR A 195 -1.41 27.12 1.18
N LYS A 196 -1.42 27.19 -0.16
CA LYS A 196 -1.85 26.07 -1.03
C LYS A 196 -0.88 24.88 -0.96
N MET A 197 0.43 25.15 -0.87
CA MET A 197 1.43 24.08 -0.70
C MET A 197 1.31 23.41 0.67
N LYS A 198 1.02 24.15 1.74
CA LYS A 198 0.78 23.59 3.08
C LYS A 198 -0.39 22.59 3.07
N THR A 199 -1.48 22.94 2.42
CA THR A 199 -2.67 22.08 2.30
C THR A 199 -2.34 20.82 1.51
N LYS A 200 -1.64 20.93 0.37
CA LYS A 200 -1.17 19.82 -0.42
C LYS A 200 -0.36 18.81 0.41
N TRP A 201 0.62 19.30 1.16
CA TRP A 201 1.47 18.43 1.98
C TRP A 201 0.70 17.78 3.12
N ARG A 202 -0.29 18.45 3.70
CA ARG A 202 -1.19 17.84 4.69
C ARG A 202 -1.97 16.67 4.11
N TYR A 203 -2.58 16.83 2.93
CA TYR A 203 -3.32 15.74 2.30
C TYR A 203 -2.41 14.56 2.00
N LEU A 204 -1.21 14.80 1.47
CA LEU A 204 -0.26 13.72 1.21
C LEU A 204 0.12 12.98 2.49
N GLU A 205 0.52 13.70 3.54
CA GLU A 205 0.85 13.13 4.84
C GLU A 205 -0.32 12.33 5.42
N THR A 206 -1.53 12.87 5.37
CA THR A 206 -2.73 12.21 5.86
C THR A 206 -2.99 10.89 5.11
N GLY A 207 -2.91 10.88 3.79
CA GLY A 207 -3.07 9.66 3.00
C GLY A 207 -2.02 8.59 3.33
N LEU A 208 -0.75 9.02 3.50
CA LEU A 208 0.34 8.13 3.86
C LEU A 208 0.24 7.58 5.30
N ILE A 209 -0.51 8.23 6.19
CA ILE A 209 -0.77 7.72 7.55
C ILE A 209 -2.01 6.83 7.59
N ILE A 210 -3.07 7.21 6.87
CA ILE A 210 -4.33 6.43 6.83
C ILE A 210 -4.09 5.02 6.28
N LEU A 211 -3.28 4.88 5.24
CA LEU A 211 -3.05 3.59 4.59
C LEU A 211 -2.45 2.55 5.56
N PRO A 212 -1.28 2.77 6.19
CA PRO A 212 -0.74 1.83 7.15
C PRO A 212 -1.58 1.76 8.44
N GLY A 213 -2.21 2.86 8.85
CA GLY A 213 -3.10 2.87 10.02
C GLY A 213 -4.31 1.97 9.85
N SER A 214 -4.99 2.01 8.71
CA SER A 214 -6.12 1.11 8.41
C SER A 214 -5.68 -0.35 8.28
N PHE A 215 -4.49 -0.60 7.73
CA PHE A 215 -3.92 -1.94 7.64
C PHE A 215 -3.60 -2.51 9.04
N LEU A 216 -2.93 -1.73 9.90
CA LEU A 216 -2.61 -2.14 11.28
C LEU A 216 -3.87 -2.38 12.09
N LEU A 217 -4.87 -1.49 11.99
CA LEU A 217 -6.13 -1.62 12.69
C LEU A 217 -6.84 -2.91 12.28
N SER A 218 -6.93 -3.18 10.98
CA SER A 218 -7.52 -4.43 10.46
C SER A 218 -6.75 -5.66 10.88
N GLY A 219 -5.42 -5.63 10.79
CA GLY A 219 -4.56 -6.75 11.17
C GLY A 219 -4.59 -7.04 12.65
N PHE A 220 -4.53 -5.99 13.49
CA PHE A 220 -4.59 -6.12 14.95
C PHE A 220 -5.92 -6.77 15.40
N PHE A 221 -7.04 -6.26 14.92
CA PHE A 221 -8.33 -6.84 15.28
C PHE A 221 -8.53 -8.24 14.68
N ALA A 222 -8.00 -8.51 13.49
CA ALA A 222 -8.06 -9.84 12.89
C ALA A 222 -7.35 -10.91 13.71
N MET A 223 -6.34 -10.55 14.50
CA MET A 223 -5.65 -11.48 15.43
C MET A 223 -6.51 -11.88 16.63
N PHE A 224 -7.44 -11.02 17.06
CA PHE A 224 -8.16 -11.17 18.33
C PHE A 224 -9.62 -11.59 18.19
N GLY A 225 -10.19 -11.72 16.98
CA GLY A 225 -11.62 -11.85 16.88
C GLY A 225 -12.19 -12.82 15.85
N ARG A 226 -13.40 -13.31 16.17
CA ARG A 226 -14.26 -14.09 15.28
C ARG A 226 -14.83 -13.25 14.10
N TYR A 227 -14.72 -11.92 14.17
CA TYR A 227 -15.28 -10.98 13.17
C TYR A 227 -14.24 -10.54 12.13
N TYR A 228 -13.31 -11.39 11.89
CA TYR A 228 -12.17 -11.25 10.97
C TYR A 228 -12.53 -10.62 9.61
N THR A 229 -13.63 -11.03 9.02
CA THR A 229 -14.02 -10.62 7.68
C THR A 229 -14.37 -9.14 7.58
N TYR A 230 -15.15 -8.63 8.55
CA TYR A 230 -15.56 -7.22 8.54
C TYR A 230 -14.42 -6.24 8.75
N LEU A 231 -13.42 -6.67 9.49
CA LEU A 231 -12.27 -5.83 9.81
C LEU A 231 -11.43 -5.53 8.57
N TRP A 232 -11.42 -6.44 7.59
CA TRP A 232 -10.79 -6.16 6.30
C TRP A 232 -11.50 -5.07 5.50
N CYS A 233 -12.79 -4.82 5.72
CA CYS A 233 -13.47 -3.67 5.13
C CYS A 233 -12.83 -2.35 5.58
N ILE A 234 -12.36 -2.25 6.84
CA ILE A 234 -11.68 -1.06 7.35
C ILE A 234 -10.41 -0.79 6.53
N TYR A 235 -9.64 -1.85 6.21
CA TYR A 235 -8.46 -1.73 5.37
C TYR A 235 -8.80 -1.27 3.95
N PHE A 236 -9.78 -1.89 3.30
CA PHE A 236 -10.15 -1.54 1.93
C PHE A 236 -10.68 -0.11 1.83
N VAL A 237 -11.57 0.29 2.73
CA VAL A 237 -12.10 1.66 2.79
C VAL A 237 -10.98 2.65 3.12
N GLY A 238 -10.14 2.33 4.09
CA GLY A 238 -8.98 3.14 4.45
C GLY A 238 -8.00 3.30 3.29
N ALA A 239 -7.75 2.24 2.52
CA ALA A 239 -6.90 2.29 1.34
C ALA A 239 -7.50 3.21 0.26
N ILE A 240 -8.81 3.14 0.00
CA ILE A 240 -9.51 4.04 -0.95
C ILE A 240 -9.36 5.48 -0.49
N ILE A 241 -9.66 5.78 0.78
CA ILE A 241 -9.55 7.13 1.36
C ILE A 241 -8.12 7.64 1.25
N ALA A 242 -7.13 6.82 1.61
CA ALA A 242 -5.71 7.15 1.50
C ALA A 242 -5.31 7.50 0.06
N GLY A 243 -5.74 6.67 -0.90
CA GLY A 243 -5.51 6.89 -2.32
C GLY A 243 -6.09 8.22 -2.80
N PHE A 244 -7.31 8.57 -2.39
CA PHE A 244 -7.92 9.87 -2.72
C PHE A 244 -7.14 11.04 -2.11
N PHE A 245 -6.69 10.95 -0.87
CA PHE A 245 -5.87 12.00 -0.26
C PHE A 245 -4.56 12.21 -1.02
N VAL A 246 -3.87 11.14 -1.40
CA VAL A 246 -2.66 11.21 -2.23
C VAL A 246 -2.96 11.84 -3.58
N LEU A 247 -4.00 11.36 -4.30
CA LEU A 247 -4.39 11.88 -5.60
C LEU A 247 -4.79 13.36 -5.52
N TYR A 248 -5.56 13.76 -4.51
CA TYR A 248 -5.97 15.14 -4.31
C TYR A 248 -4.77 16.04 -4.04
N SER A 249 -3.79 15.58 -3.27
CA SER A 249 -2.54 16.30 -3.05
C SER A 249 -1.78 16.55 -4.36
N ILE A 250 -1.79 15.58 -5.28
CA ILE A 250 -1.20 15.70 -6.61
C ILE A 250 -1.94 16.77 -7.44
N LYS A 251 -3.28 16.80 -7.37
CA LYS A 251 -4.10 17.78 -8.10
C LYS A 251 -3.97 19.21 -7.57
N LEU A 252 -3.68 19.39 -6.29
CA LEU A 252 -3.49 20.71 -5.65
C LEU A 252 -2.14 21.37 -5.94
N ALA A 253 -1.21 20.69 -6.61
CA ALA A 253 0.07 21.31 -6.97
C ALA A 253 -0.18 22.57 -7.82
N PRO A 254 0.45 23.72 -7.49
CA PRO A 254 0.21 24.97 -8.20
C PRO A 254 0.51 24.82 -9.68
N ARG A 255 -0.27 25.54 -10.52
CA ARG A 255 -0.05 25.68 -11.97
C ARG A 255 0.95 26.80 -12.26
N GLU A 256 1.90 27.06 -11.37
CA GLU A 256 2.85 28.13 -11.64
C GLU A 256 3.66 27.79 -12.87
N LYS A 257 3.47 28.61 -13.91
CA LYS A 257 4.53 28.79 -14.91
C LYS A 257 5.78 29.21 -14.14
N PRO A 258 6.97 28.69 -14.48
CA PRO A 258 8.18 29.32 -13.99
C PRO A 258 8.04 30.81 -14.30
N ALA A 259 8.09 31.66 -13.29
CA ALA A 259 8.31 33.08 -13.51
C ALA A 259 9.54 33.15 -14.39
N ASP A 260 9.40 33.78 -15.54
CA ASP A 260 10.47 33.96 -16.47
C ASP A 260 11.69 34.41 -15.68
N LEU A 261 12.70 33.54 -15.66
CA LEU A 261 14.01 33.87 -15.20
C LEU A 261 14.58 34.88 -16.24
N THR A 262 14.13 36.13 -16.15
CA THR A 262 14.83 37.27 -16.74
C THR A 262 15.92 37.73 -15.80
#